data_14353656de68f9c3a43eed8577ec8e50
#
_entry.id   14353656de68f9c3a43eed8577ec8e50
#
_cell.length_a   1.000
_cell.length_b   1.000
_cell.length_c   1.000
_cell.angle_alpha   90.00
_cell.angle_beta   90.00
_cell.angle_gamma   90.00
#
_symmetry.space_group_name_H-M   'P 1'
#
loop_
_entity.id
_entity.type
_entity.pdbx_description
1 polymer ?
#
loop_
_entity_poly.entity_id
_entity_poly.type
_entity_poly.pdbx_seq_one_letter_code
_entity_poly.pdbx_strand_id
1 'polypeptide(L)'
;EMGVLSPLSDIVGEEVYADMLPMTQEAGLYKGEQYLLPVYFETLLFMYNKDLWEGEVPSTTEDLYTYMEAHTDTAAGTYALVNQHSTAYNVSPFIHGFGGYIIDEDAAPGLADEKTKEAIEYNKKFAALQADGDYNTVTTLFNEGKAAAIIGGPWLVPGIKDAGIDLGIQSLSDFTLPGGESLAPYSGIQGIGVMKHA
;
A
#
# COMPACT_ATOMS: atom_id res chain seq x y z
N GLU A 1 6.94 10.53 20.48
CA GLU A 1 7.01 12.01 20.60
C GLU A 1 6.15 12.54 21.76
N MET A 2 4.93 12.03 21.93
CA MET A 2 4.04 12.46 23.04
C MET A 2 4.52 12.01 24.43
N GLY A 3 5.57 11.19 24.53
CA GLY A 3 6.15 10.72 25.79
C GLY A 3 5.24 9.80 26.61
N VAL A 4 4.31 9.11 25.97
CA VAL A 4 3.33 8.22 26.62
C VAL A 4 3.83 6.76 26.71
N LEU A 5 4.84 6.39 25.93
CA LEU A 5 5.45 5.06 25.95
C LEU A 5 6.72 5.05 26.81
N SER A 6 7.01 3.92 27.42
CA SER A 6 8.28 3.59 28.06
C SER A 6 9.23 2.97 27.03
N PRO A 7 10.55 3.23 27.12
CA PRO A 7 11.55 2.47 26.39
C PRO A 7 11.44 0.97 26.72
N LEU A 8 11.68 0.13 25.73
CA LEU A 8 11.62 -1.32 25.89
C LEU A 8 12.97 -1.96 26.22
N SER A 9 14.06 -1.21 26.16
CA SER A 9 15.44 -1.67 26.41
C SER A 9 15.62 -2.38 27.75
N ASP A 10 14.89 -1.95 28.78
CA ASP A 10 14.92 -2.57 30.12
C ASP A 10 13.91 -3.74 30.27
N ILE A 11 13.04 -3.97 29.28
CA ILE A 11 11.91 -4.92 29.36
C ILE A 11 12.12 -6.08 28.41
N VAL A 12 12.70 -5.82 27.24
CA VAL A 12 12.89 -6.78 26.15
C VAL A 12 14.39 -6.89 25.86
N GLY A 13 14.93 -8.10 25.99
CA GLY A 13 16.34 -8.36 25.71
C GLY A 13 16.67 -8.22 24.22
N GLU A 14 17.94 -7.86 23.91
CA GLU A 14 18.42 -7.69 22.54
C GLU A 14 18.24 -8.96 21.67
N GLU A 15 18.30 -10.13 22.29
CA GLU A 15 18.12 -11.42 21.61
C GLU A 15 16.74 -11.57 20.95
N VAL A 16 15.72 -10.89 21.48
CA VAL A 16 14.36 -10.92 20.90
C VAL A 16 14.32 -10.18 19.57
N TYR A 17 15.12 -9.12 19.41
CA TYR A 17 15.19 -8.36 18.18
C TYR A 17 16.12 -8.98 17.13
N ALA A 18 17.08 -9.80 17.56
CA ALA A 18 18.12 -10.36 16.69
C ALA A 18 17.57 -11.24 15.54
N ASP A 19 16.41 -11.85 15.73
CA ASP A 19 15.74 -12.72 14.76
C ASP A 19 14.67 -11.98 13.91
N MET A 20 14.52 -10.68 14.12
CA MET A 20 13.54 -9.85 13.38
C MET A 20 14.16 -9.26 12.12
N LEU A 21 13.32 -8.96 11.13
CA LEU A 21 13.74 -8.23 9.95
C LEU A 21 14.25 -6.83 10.34
N PRO A 22 15.42 -6.37 9.84
CA PRO A 22 16.00 -5.08 10.23
C PRO A 22 15.03 -3.90 10.11
N MET A 23 14.26 -3.82 9.01
CA MET A 23 13.27 -2.78 8.79
C MET A 23 12.17 -2.72 9.87
N THR A 24 11.82 -3.86 10.46
CA THR A 24 10.80 -3.88 11.53
C THR A 24 11.35 -3.36 12.85
N GLN A 25 12.64 -3.62 13.13
CA GLN A 25 13.32 -3.08 14.29
C GLN A 25 13.45 -1.54 14.18
N GLU A 26 13.93 -1.05 13.03
CA GLU A 26 14.10 0.38 12.77
C GLU A 26 12.79 1.16 12.95
N ALA A 27 11.66 0.61 12.51
CA ALA A 27 10.35 1.24 12.67
C ALA A 27 9.92 1.44 14.14
N GLY A 28 10.48 0.66 15.06
CA GLY A 28 10.23 0.77 16.49
C GLY A 28 11.14 1.74 17.21
N LEU A 29 12.19 2.26 16.54
CA LEU A 29 13.19 3.17 17.13
C LEU A 29 12.70 4.61 17.11
N TYR A 30 12.93 5.31 18.22
CA TYR A 30 12.80 6.76 18.30
C TYR A 30 13.97 7.34 19.11
N LYS A 31 14.77 8.20 18.48
CA LYS A 31 15.98 8.80 19.05
C LYS A 31 16.97 7.79 19.65
N GLY A 32 17.13 6.64 18.97
CA GLY A 32 18.05 5.58 19.38
C GLY A 32 17.51 4.63 20.44
N GLU A 33 16.31 4.84 20.93
CA GLU A 33 15.64 3.97 21.92
C GLU A 33 14.49 3.18 21.27
N GLN A 34 14.34 1.92 21.66
CA GLN A 34 13.27 1.05 21.18
C GLN A 34 11.98 1.27 21.98
N TYR A 35 10.88 1.61 21.32
CA TYR A 35 9.58 1.86 21.92
C TYR A 35 8.50 0.88 21.49
N LEU A 36 8.71 0.16 20.37
CA LEU A 36 7.76 -0.85 19.89
C LEU A 36 8.47 -2.19 19.73
N LEU A 37 7.82 -3.27 20.19
CA LEU A 37 8.16 -4.62 19.83
C LEU A 37 7.36 -4.98 18.58
N PRO A 38 7.98 -5.12 17.39
CA PRO A 38 7.28 -5.50 16.17
C PRO A 38 6.61 -6.87 16.29
N VAL A 39 5.38 -6.98 15.81
CA VAL A 39 4.62 -8.23 15.79
C VAL A 39 4.44 -8.73 14.36
N TYR A 40 4.06 -7.84 13.45
CA TYR A 40 3.95 -8.13 12.02
C TYR A 40 4.10 -6.84 11.21
N PHE A 41 4.35 -7.01 9.93
CA PHE A 41 4.28 -5.93 8.95
C PHE A 41 3.25 -6.25 7.89
N GLU A 42 2.75 -5.21 7.27
CA GLU A 42 1.79 -5.28 6.18
C GLU A 42 2.15 -4.27 5.09
N THR A 43 1.71 -4.52 3.87
CA THR A 43 1.93 -3.63 2.74
C THR A 43 0.74 -3.67 1.80
N LEU A 44 0.71 -2.74 0.85
CA LEU A 44 -0.27 -2.77 -0.23
C LEU A 44 0.08 -3.85 -1.25
N LEU A 45 -0.95 -4.51 -1.74
CA LEU A 45 -0.90 -5.60 -2.70
C LEU A 45 -1.86 -5.28 -3.86
N PHE A 46 -1.59 -5.84 -5.02
CA PHE A 46 -2.56 -5.96 -6.09
C PHE A 46 -3.39 -7.22 -5.86
N MET A 47 -4.68 -7.04 -5.62
CA MET A 47 -5.64 -8.10 -5.37
C MET A 47 -6.66 -8.14 -6.50
N TYR A 48 -6.99 -9.31 -7.01
CA TYR A 48 -7.94 -9.43 -8.12
C TYR A 48 -8.88 -10.61 -7.94
N ASN A 49 -10.08 -10.46 -8.45
CA ASN A 49 -11.09 -11.52 -8.54
C ASN A 49 -10.79 -12.35 -9.80
N LYS A 50 -10.41 -13.62 -9.62
CA LYS A 50 -10.05 -14.52 -10.73
C LYS A 50 -11.21 -14.83 -11.66
N ASP A 51 -12.44 -14.68 -11.19
CA ASP A 51 -13.63 -14.89 -12.03
C ASP A 51 -13.93 -13.70 -12.96
N LEU A 52 -13.38 -12.51 -12.63
CA LEU A 52 -13.60 -11.27 -13.38
C LEU A 52 -12.35 -10.81 -14.16
N TRP A 53 -11.17 -11.19 -13.69
CA TRP A 53 -9.91 -10.80 -14.33
C TRP A 53 -9.65 -11.67 -15.57
N GLU A 54 -9.51 -11.06 -16.74
CA GLU A 54 -9.27 -11.76 -18.00
C GLU A 54 -7.78 -11.84 -18.32
N GLY A 55 -7.27 -13.04 -18.55
CA GLY A 55 -5.87 -13.27 -18.92
C GLY A 55 -4.88 -13.22 -17.76
N GLU A 56 -3.60 -13.04 -18.09
CA GLU A 56 -2.52 -12.91 -17.11
C GLU A 56 -2.48 -11.49 -16.53
N VAL A 57 -2.11 -11.36 -15.25
CA VAL A 57 -1.89 -10.04 -14.64
C VAL A 57 -0.63 -9.43 -15.26
N PRO A 58 -0.69 -8.17 -15.74
CA PRO A 58 0.45 -7.51 -16.34
C PRO A 58 1.65 -7.36 -15.38
N SER A 59 2.84 -7.30 -15.96
CA SER A 59 4.09 -7.04 -15.23
C SER A 59 4.57 -5.59 -15.34
N THR A 60 3.87 -4.75 -16.12
CA THR A 60 4.18 -3.33 -16.26
C THR A 60 2.97 -2.47 -15.94
N THR A 61 3.22 -1.26 -15.45
CA THR A 61 2.14 -0.30 -15.20
C THR A 61 1.51 0.21 -16.50
N GLU A 62 2.21 0.19 -17.62
CA GLU A 62 1.67 0.59 -18.91
C GLU A 62 0.70 -0.46 -19.47
N ASP A 63 1.04 -1.74 -19.37
CA ASP A 63 0.12 -2.81 -19.76
C ASP A 63 -1.09 -2.86 -18.82
N LEU A 64 -0.89 -2.60 -17.51
CA LEU A 64 -1.98 -2.46 -16.57
C LEU A 64 -2.91 -1.30 -16.97
N TYR A 65 -2.36 -0.15 -17.34
CA TYR A 65 -3.16 0.98 -17.81
C TYR A 65 -3.95 0.64 -19.09
N THR A 66 -3.31 -0.03 -20.05
CA THR A 66 -3.96 -0.50 -21.28
C THR A 66 -5.10 -1.47 -20.97
N TYR A 67 -4.88 -2.39 -20.03
CA TYR A 67 -5.93 -3.29 -19.56
C TYR A 67 -7.10 -2.51 -18.93
N MET A 68 -6.81 -1.52 -18.10
CA MET A 68 -7.85 -0.67 -17.48
C MET A 68 -8.68 0.09 -18.53
N GLU A 69 -8.04 0.64 -19.58
CA GLU A 69 -8.77 1.32 -20.67
C GLU A 69 -9.74 0.38 -21.39
N ALA A 70 -9.35 -0.88 -21.56
CA ALA A 70 -10.16 -1.88 -22.27
C ALA A 70 -11.32 -2.44 -21.43
N HIS A 71 -11.17 -2.52 -20.09
CA HIS A 71 -12.08 -3.23 -19.19
C HIS A 71 -12.80 -2.33 -18.18
N THR A 72 -12.71 -1.00 -18.31
CA THR A 72 -13.45 -0.06 -17.47
C THR A 72 -14.59 0.58 -18.24
N ASP A 73 -15.80 0.52 -17.67
CA ASP A 73 -16.95 1.29 -18.13
C ASP A 73 -17.48 2.14 -16.97
N THR A 74 -17.01 3.37 -16.91
CA THR A 74 -17.41 4.33 -15.88
C THR A 74 -18.90 4.70 -15.95
N ALA A 75 -19.53 4.60 -17.13
CA ALA A 75 -20.95 4.86 -17.29
C ALA A 75 -21.81 3.72 -16.73
N ALA A 76 -21.32 2.48 -16.83
CA ALA A 76 -21.95 1.31 -16.22
C ALA A 76 -21.56 1.15 -14.73
N GLY A 77 -20.55 1.87 -14.25
CA GLY A 77 -20.03 1.76 -12.87
C GLY A 77 -19.23 0.48 -12.64
N THR A 78 -18.56 -0.02 -13.69
CA THR A 78 -17.67 -1.18 -13.63
C THR A 78 -16.22 -0.79 -13.92
N TYR A 79 -15.29 -1.38 -13.20
CA TYR A 79 -13.89 -0.95 -13.19
C TYR A 79 -12.94 -2.15 -13.30
N ALA A 80 -11.89 -2.02 -14.08
CA ALA A 80 -10.80 -3.00 -14.07
C ALA A 80 -10.02 -2.98 -12.76
N LEU A 81 -9.76 -1.79 -12.23
CA LEU A 81 -9.02 -1.58 -10.98
C LEU A 81 -9.65 -0.43 -10.20
N VAL A 82 -9.71 -0.57 -8.86
CA VAL A 82 -10.01 0.52 -7.93
C VAL A 82 -8.89 0.66 -6.90
N ASN A 83 -8.66 1.91 -6.46
CA ASN A 83 -7.65 2.25 -5.46
C ASN A 83 -8.10 3.51 -4.71
N GLN A 84 -7.66 3.67 -3.47
CA GLN A 84 -7.83 4.92 -2.72
C GLN A 84 -6.86 6.00 -3.26
N HIS A 85 -7.05 6.40 -4.51
CA HIS A 85 -6.13 7.27 -5.23
C HIS A 85 -6.04 8.72 -4.71
N SER A 86 -6.87 9.10 -3.73
CA SER A 86 -6.78 10.38 -2.99
C SER A 86 -6.02 10.25 -1.66
N THR A 87 -5.53 9.07 -1.32
CA THR A 87 -4.84 8.80 -0.06
C THR A 87 -3.34 8.64 -0.31
N ALA A 88 -2.51 9.41 0.39
CA ALA A 88 -1.06 9.38 0.21
C ALA A 88 -0.47 7.97 0.35
N TYR A 89 -0.94 7.19 1.32
CA TYR A 89 -0.52 5.81 1.52
C TYR A 89 -0.73 4.93 0.28
N ASN A 90 -1.89 5.05 -0.37
CA ASN A 90 -2.25 4.24 -1.56
C ASN A 90 -1.61 4.75 -2.86
N VAL A 91 -1.14 6.00 -2.89
CA VAL A 91 -0.39 6.57 -4.03
C VAL A 91 1.13 6.41 -3.84
N SER A 92 1.58 6.13 -2.61
CA SER A 92 3.00 5.95 -2.29
C SER A 92 3.75 4.97 -3.19
N PRO A 93 3.15 3.85 -3.68
CA PRO A 93 3.87 2.94 -4.57
C PRO A 93 4.39 3.61 -5.83
N PHE A 94 3.62 4.54 -6.40
CA PHE A 94 4.04 5.33 -7.56
C PHE A 94 5.10 6.36 -7.17
N ILE A 95 4.89 7.09 -6.06
CA ILE A 95 5.82 8.14 -5.61
C ILE A 95 7.21 7.55 -5.36
N HIS A 96 7.29 6.48 -4.59
CA HIS A 96 8.57 5.83 -4.28
C HIS A 96 9.18 5.15 -5.51
N GLY A 97 8.37 4.50 -6.34
CA GLY A 97 8.84 3.87 -7.57
C GLY A 97 9.46 4.86 -8.57
N PHE A 98 8.99 6.10 -8.61
CA PHE A 98 9.63 7.19 -9.38
C PHE A 98 10.87 7.77 -8.69
N GLY A 99 11.19 7.35 -7.46
CA GLY A 99 12.28 7.89 -6.66
C GLY A 99 11.94 9.18 -5.91
N GLY A 100 10.65 9.51 -5.82
CA GLY A 100 10.13 10.58 -4.98
C GLY A 100 9.91 10.11 -3.53
N TYR A 101 9.43 10.99 -2.68
CA TYR A 101 9.13 10.69 -1.27
C TYR A 101 7.99 11.55 -0.76
N ILE A 102 7.31 11.09 0.28
CA ILE A 102 6.22 11.83 0.93
C ILE A 102 6.77 12.66 2.09
N ILE A 103 7.63 12.04 2.89
CA ILE A 103 8.33 12.67 4.01
C ILE A 103 9.74 12.06 4.10
N ASP A 104 10.75 12.85 4.40
CA ASP A 104 12.13 12.39 4.56
C ASP A 104 12.48 12.07 6.03
N GLU A 105 13.74 11.71 6.27
CA GLU A 105 14.27 11.36 7.60
C GLU A 105 14.24 12.53 8.59
N ASP A 106 14.29 13.76 8.08
CA ASP A 106 14.20 15.00 8.86
C ASP A 106 12.75 15.46 9.07
N ALA A 107 11.78 14.66 8.66
CA ALA A 107 10.35 14.95 8.66
C ALA A 107 9.95 16.14 7.76
N ALA A 108 10.75 16.44 6.75
CA ALA A 108 10.40 17.44 5.74
C ALA A 108 9.51 16.82 4.64
N PRO A 109 8.43 17.52 4.21
CA PRO A 109 7.52 17.01 3.20
C PRO A 109 8.13 17.05 1.80
N GLY A 110 8.04 15.93 1.07
CA GLY A 110 8.57 15.74 -0.27
C GLY A 110 7.62 16.14 -1.42
N LEU A 111 6.47 16.76 -1.13
CA LEU A 111 5.45 17.08 -2.15
C LEU A 111 5.92 18.10 -3.22
N ALA A 112 6.96 18.87 -2.93
CA ALA A 112 7.56 19.80 -3.89
C ALA A 112 8.69 19.19 -4.73
N ASP A 113 9.12 17.97 -4.41
CA ASP A 113 10.13 17.23 -5.15
C ASP A 113 9.66 16.91 -6.58
N GLU A 114 10.57 17.01 -7.57
CA GLU A 114 10.23 16.83 -8.98
C GLU A 114 9.82 15.38 -9.29
N LYS A 115 10.43 14.38 -8.66
CA LYS A 115 10.08 12.97 -8.83
C LYS A 115 8.70 12.65 -8.23
N THR A 116 8.40 13.26 -7.08
CA THR A 116 7.07 13.18 -6.47
C THR A 116 5.99 13.76 -7.39
N LYS A 117 6.24 14.92 -7.99
CA LYS A 117 5.32 15.54 -8.96
C LYS A 117 5.13 14.67 -10.20
N GLU A 118 6.22 14.15 -10.76
CA GLU A 118 6.20 13.23 -11.91
C GLU A 118 5.34 11.99 -11.62
N ALA A 119 5.52 11.38 -10.45
CA ALA A 119 4.74 10.24 -10.00
C ALA A 119 3.24 10.56 -9.86
N ILE A 120 2.91 11.72 -9.29
CA ILE A 120 1.52 12.16 -9.12
C ILE A 120 0.87 12.37 -10.49
N GLU A 121 1.55 13.05 -11.42
CA GLU A 121 1.03 13.23 -12.79
C GLU A 121 0.85 11.89 -13.50
N TYR A 122 1.78 10.94 -13.34
CA TYR A 122 1.64 9.60 -13.89
C TYR A 122 0.44 8.87 -13.28
N ASN A 123 0.25 8.93 -11.96
CA ASN A 123 -0.88 8.28 -11.28
C ASN A 123 -2.24 8.87 -11.66
N LYS A 124 -2.32 10.13 -12.06
CA LYS A 124 -3.59 10.77 -12.48
C LYS A 124 -4.28 10.04 -13.64
N LYS A 125 -3.52 9.47 -14.58
CA LYS A 125 -4.12 8.71 -15.70
C LYS A 125 -4.85 7.47 -15.19
N PHE A 126 -4.32 6.80 -14.17
CA PHE A 126 -4.98 5.65 -13.53
C PHE A 126 -6.22 6.10 -12.75
N ALA A 127 -6.11 7.19 -11.99
CA ALA A 127 -7.23 7.75 -11.24
C ALA A 127 -8.41 8.14 -12.15
N ALA A 128 -8.15 8.61 -13.37
CA ALA A 128 -9.18 8.98 -14.34
C ALA A 128 -10.05 7.79 -14.81
N LEU A 129 -9.56 6.57 -14.68
CA LEU A 129 -10.27 5.32 -15.01
C LEU A 129 -10.86 4.62 -13.78
N GLN A 130 -10.89 5.28 -12.63
CA GLN A 130 -11.34 4.68 -11.37
C GLN A 130 -12.56 5.43 -10.80
N ALA A 131 -13.25 4.76 -9.86
CA ALA A 131 -14.26 5.40 -9.03
C ALA A 131 -13.63 6.38 -8.05
N ASP A 132 -14.45 7.16 -7.36
CA ASP A 132 -14.03 7.98 -6.22
C ASP A 132 -13.30 7.12 -5.17
N GLY A 133 -12.10 7.54 -4.80
CA GLY A 133 -11.11 6.71 -4.14
C GLY A 133 -11.18 6.69 -2.61
N ASP A 134 -12.37 6.75 -1.99
CA ASP A 134 -12.48 6.49 -0.56
C ASP A 134 -12.52 4.99 -0.24
N TYR A 135 -12.16 4.64 1.01
CA TYR A 135 -12.07 3.25 1.47
C TYR A 135 -13.37 2.47 1.27
N ASN A 136 -14.50 3.05 1.66
CA ASN A 136 -15.78 2.35 1.61
C ASN A 136 -16.23 2.10 0.16
N THR A 137 -16.04 3.10 -0.70
CA THR A 137 -16.39 3.00 -2.12
C THR A 137 -15.57 1.90 -2.80
N VAL A 138 -14.24 1.91 -2.68
CA VAL A 138 -13.39 0.94 -3.39
C VAL A 138 -13.59 -0.48 -2.87
N THR A 139 -13.75 -0.68 -1.55
CA THR A 139 -14.00 -2.01 -0.98
C THR A 139 -15.37 -2.55 -1.35
N THR A 140 -16.40 -1.70 -1.38
CA THR A 140 -17.75 -2.09 -1.80
C THR A 140 -17.76 -2.50 -3.27
N LEU A 141 -17.16 -1.69 -4.15
CA LEU A 141 -17.10 -2.01 -5.59
C LEU A 141 -16.39 -3.34 -5.86
N PHE A 142 -15.30 -3.61 -5.17
CA PHE A 142 -14.60 -4.89 -5.31
C PHE A 142 -15.42 -6.06 -4.78
N ASN A 143 -15.96 -5.96 -3.56
CA ASN A 143 -16.73 -7.03 -2.92
C ASN A 143 -18.07 -7.33 -3.63
N GLU A 144 -18.66 -6.34 -4.32
CA GLU A 144 -19.87 -6.52 -5.13
C GLU A 144 -19.58 -7.01 -6.56
N GLY A 145 -18.31 -7.24 -6.92
CA GLY A 145 -17.92 -7.67 -8.26
C GLY A 145 -18.05 -6.58 -9.33
N LYS A 146 -18.08 -5.33 -8.94
CA LYS A 146 -18.08 -4.16 -9.85
C LYS A 146 -16.67 -3.71 -10.22
N ALA A 147 -15.65 -4.15 -9.48
CA ALA A 147 -14.26 -3.96 -9.81
C ALA A 147 -13.55 -5.32 -9.90
N ALA A 148 -12.78 -5.54 -10.95
CA ALA A 148 -12.04 -6.78 -11.15
C ALA A 148 -10.78 -6.86 -10.26
N ALA A 149 -10.19 -5.72 -9.91
CA ALA A 149 -9.03 -5.65 -9.01
C ALA A 149 -9.13 -4.46 -8.04
N ILE A 150 -8.38 -4.56 -6.94
CA ILE A 150 -8.23 -3.51 -5.93
C ILE A 150 -6.77 -3.46 -5.45
N ILE A 151 -6.22 -2.26 -5.27
CA ILE A 151 -5.01 -2.06 -4.50
C ILE A 151 -5.41 -1.88 -3.04
N GLY A 152 -4.95 -2.79 -2.18
CA GLY A 152 -5.26 -2.80 -0.76
C GLY A 152 -4.33 -3.72 0.01
N GLY A 153 -4.50 -3.81 1.31
CA GLY A 153 -3.66 -4.65 2.16
C GLY A 153 -4.35 -5.92 2.67
N PRO A 154 -3.62 -6.77 3.40
CA PRO A 154 -4.13 -8.04 3.91
C PRO A 154 -5.37 -7.91 4.82
N TRP A 155 -5.60 -6.73 5.39
CA TRP A 155 -6.81 -6.45 6.18
C TRP A 155 -8.12 -6.54 5.40
N LEU A 156 -8.07 -6.51 4.06
CA LEU A 156 -9.26 -6.68 3.20
C LEU A 156 -9.66 -8.15 3.03
N VAL A 157 -8.72 -9.09 3.23
CA VAL A 157 -8.91 -10.52 2.93
C VAL A 157 -10.12 -11.15 3.64
N PRO A 158 -10.42 -10.86 4.92
CA PRO A 158 -11.60 -11.42 5.56
C PRO A 158 -12.90 -11.03 4.83
N GLY A 159 -13.09 -9.72 4.54
CA GLY A 159 -14.29 -9.24 3.84
C GLY A 159 -14.40 -9.76 2.39
N ILE A 160 -13.28 -9.93 1.70
CA ILE A 160 -13.21 -10.52 0.35
C ILE A 160 -13.64 -11.99 0.38
N LYS A 161 -13.19 -12.74 1.38
CA LYS A 161 -13.61 -14.15 1.58
C LYS A 161 -15.08 -14.27 1.92
N ASP A 162 -15.59 -13.38 2.78
CA ASP A 162 -17.01 -13.33 3.13
C ASP A 162 -17.89 -13.01 1.93
N ALA A 163 -17.38 -12.23 0.97
CA ALA A 163 -18.02 -11.96 -0.31
C ALA A 163 -17.96 -13.16 -1.30
N GLY A 164 -17.25 -14.24 -0.98
CA GLY A 164 -17.14 -15.44 -1.80
C GLY A 164 -16.25 -15.30 -3.03
N ILE A 165 -15.34 -14.34 -3.06
CA ILE A 165 -14.46 -14.04 -4.20
C ILE A 165 -13.29 -15.03 -4.24
N ASP A 166 -13.00 -15.63 -5.39
CA ASP A 166 -11.75 -16.36 -5.66
C ASP A 166 -10.62 -15.36 -5.86
N LEU A 167 -9.89 -15.10 -4.77
CA LEU A 167 -8.89 -14.06 -4.70
C LEU A 167 -7.56 -14.48 -5.30
N GLY A 168 -7.06 -13.70 -6.26
CA GLY A 168 -5.67 -13.69 -6.69
C GLY A 168 -4.91 -12.52 -6.05
N ILE A 169 -3.62 -12.71 -5.81
CA ILE A 169 -2.75 -11.70 -5.19
C ILE A 169 -1.44 -11.64 -5.96
N GLN A 170 -0.98 -10.41 -6.25
CA GLN A 170 0.33 -10.11 -6.83
C GLN A 170 1.01 -9.00 -6.04
N SER A 171 2.33 -9.07 -5.91
CA SER A 171 3.11 -7.98 -5.32
C SER A 171 3.03 -6.73 -6.20
N LEU A 172 2.92 -5.54 -5.59
CA LEU A 172 3.04 -4.30 -6.36
C LEU A 172 4.43 -4.12 -6.96
N SER A 173 5.47 -4.70 -6.35
CA SER A 173 6.83 -4.66 -6.89
C SER A 173 7.03 -5.50 -8.17
N ASP A 174 6.04 -6.32 -8.55
CA ASP A 174 6.06 -7.03 -9.83
C ASP A 174 5.67 -6.12 -11.02
N PHE A 175 5.12 -4.93 -10.74
CA PHE A 175 4.78 -3.95 -11.77
C PHE A 175 5.93 -2.98 -12.01
N THR A 176 6.51 -3.04 -13.20
CA THR A 176 7.59 -2.14 -13.62
C THR A 176 7.02 -0.83 -14.17
N LEU A 177 7.59 0.29 -13.75
CA LEU A 177 7.32 1.64 -14.26
C LEU A 177 8.08 1.91 -15.56
N PRO A 178 7.69 2.95 -16.34
CA PRO A 178 8.37 3.29 -17.61
C PRO A 178 9.88 3.52 -17.47
N GLY A 179 10.35 3.94 -16.29
CA GLY A 179 11.78 4.13 -16.00
C GLY A 179 12.55 2.84 -15.71
N GLY A 180 11.88 1.70 -15.62
CA GLY A 180 12.47 0.40 -15.28
C GLY A 180 12.46 0.06 -13.77
N GLU A 181 12.11 1.02 -12.91
CA GLU A 181 11.93 0.77 -11.48
C GLU A 181 10.55 0.16 -11.21
N SER A 182 10.42 -0.52 -10.07
CA SER A 182 9.16 -1.15 -9.66
C SER A 182 8.30 -0.22 -8.78
N LEU A 183 7.01 -0.48 -8.72
CA LEU A 183 6.15 0.12 -7.69
C LEU A 183 6.67 -0.26 -6.29
N ALA A 184 6.75 0.72 -5.38
CA ALA A 184 7.36 0.54 -4.06
C ALA A 184 6.43 1.04 -2.94
N PRO A 185 5.50 0.20 -2.44
CA PRO A 185 4.59 0.58 -1.37
C PRO A 185 5.32 0.74 -0.02
N TYR A 186 4.71 1.49 0.90
CA TYR A 186 5.12 1.47 2.29
C TYR A 186 4.92 0.10 2.92
N SER A 187 5.77 -0.21 3.91
CA SER A 187 5.53 -1.30 4.87
C SER A 187 5.02 -0.70 6.18
N GLY A 188 3.80 -1.05 6.57
CA GLY A 188 3.24 -0.70 7.88
C GLY A 188 3.70 -1.71 8.93
N ILE A 189 4.29 -1.23 10.02
CA ILE A 189 4.74 -2.09 11.11
C ILE A 189 3.75 -1.99 12.25
N GLN A 190 3.18 -3.12 12.65
CA GLN A 190 2.34 -3.22 13.83
C GLN A 190 3.15 -3.77 15.00
N GLY A 191 3.09 -3.09 16.12
CA GLY A 191 3.92 -3.42 17.28
C GLY A 191 3.22 -3.19 18.60
N ILE A 192 3.80 -3.74 19.65
CA ILE A 192 3.35 -3.59 21.03
C ILE A 192 4.27 -2.59 21.74
N GLY A 193 3.69 -1.60 22.39
CA GLY A 193 4.39 -0.66 23.26
C GLY A 193 3.88 -0.74 24.70
N VAL A 194 4.73 -0.40 25.65
CA VAL A 194 4.36 -0.31 27.08
C VAL A 194 4.05 1.13 27.43
N MET A 195 2.87 1.36 28.00
CA MET A 195 2.48 2.69 28.45
C MET A 195 3.27 3.08 29.70
N LYS A 196 3.67 4.36 29.80
CA LYS A 196 4.48 4.89 30.89
C LYS A 196 3.85 4.80 32.28
N HIS A 197 2.53 4.65 32.30
CA HIS A 197 1.72 4.58 33.52
C HIS A 197 0.88 3.29 33.57
N ALA A 198 1.37 2.21 32.94
CA ALA A 198 0.77 0.89 33.00
C ALA A 198 1.15 0.18 34.28
#